data_b324693ca567dc8e8f47a712ff1ac446
#
_entry.id   b324693ca567dc8e8f47a712ff1ac446
#
_cell.length_a   1.000
_cell.length_b   1.000
_cell.length_c   1.000
_cell.angle_alpha   90.00
_cell.angle_beta   90.00
_cell.angle_gamma   90.00
#
_symmetry.space_group_name_H-M   'P 1'
#
loop_
_entity.id
_entity.type
_entity.pdbx_description
1 polymer ?
#
loop_
_entity_poly.entity_id
_entity_poly.type
_entity_poly.pdbx_seq_one_letter_code
_entity_poly.pdbx_strand_id
1 'polypeptide(L)'
;MEVAKREFEEKPQSPEAVLKYAQLLRRTGTPEGEALAIEVYTTGFKNIGEYRFKMEADNIRILRARRKLDAIKAAADAGDAKAAAQHAAGLKQVQEFEAACFAERASKYPTDRGVKYDLGRLLFELGRYEDAMKSLQEAKDEGKYRVIAAHLLGRCFVQEGWHGEAVGEFKEALAALDVTTGDREMDIRYDLMVTLIELAKAEKSIQHAKDAQELCSAILRKDIGFRDIRSRRKETDELVRQLS
;
A
#
# COMPACT_ATOMS: atom_id res chain seq x y z
N MET A 1 22.36 24.72 -15.77
CA MET A 1 21.66 25.20 -14.59
C MET A 1 21.27 26.67 -14.72
N GLU A 2 22.22 27.59 -14.85
CA GLU A 2 21.97 29.05 -14.94
C GLU A 2 21.00 29.47 -16.05
N VAL A 3 21.11 28.88 -17.26
CA VAL A 3 20.20 29.18 -18.38
C VAL A 3 18.75 28.80 -18.04
N ALA A 4 18.53 27.62 -17.43
CA ALA A 4 17.20 27.18 -17.07
C ALA A 4 16.60 27.99 -15.89
N LYS A 5 17.44 28.43 -14.96
CA LYS A 5 17.05 29.32 -13.87
C LYS A 5 16.56 30.66 -14.44
N ARG A 6 17.36 31.27 -15.30
CA ARG A 6 17.04 32.55 -15.96
C ARG A 6 15.75 32.43 -16.78
N GLU A 7 15.60 31.35 -17.54
CA GLU A 7 14.36 31.09 -18.32
C GLU A 7 13.12 31.01 -17.43
N PHE A 8 13.23 30.35 -16.26
CA PHE A 8 12.16 30.28 -15.27
C PHE A 8 11.86 31.67 -14.64
N GLU A 9 12.90 32.45 -14.33
CA GLU A 9 12.73 33.80 -13.76
C GLU A 9 12.09 34.77 -14.76
N GLU A 10 12.45 34.68 -16.05
CA GLU A 10 11.86 35.47 -17.12
C GLU A 10 10.43 35.04 -17.51
N LYS A 11 10.11 33.73 -17.37
CA LYS A 11 8.84 33.14 -17.81
C LYS A 11 8.25 32.22 -16.74
N PRO A 12 7.88 32.74 -15.56
CA PRO A 12 7.42 31.91 -14.44
C PRO A 12 6.05 31.24 -14.67
N GLN A 13 5.36 31.59 -15.74
CA GLN A 13 4.10 30.98 -16.19
C GLN A 13 4.28 29.97 -17.34
N SER A 14 5.53 29.71 -17.78
CA SER A 14 5.81 28.68 -18.77
C SER A 14 5.92 27.30 -18.11
N PRO A 15 5.04 26.35 -18.43
CA PRO A 15 5.12 24.98 -17.93
C PRO A 15 6.47 24.31 -18.25
N GLU A 16 7.03 24.57 -19.45
CA GLU A 16 8.30 24.01 -19.86
C GLU A 16 9.47 24.56 -19.02
N ALA A 17 9.48 25.86 -18.73
CA ALA A 17 10.53 26.49 -17.92
C ALA A 17 10.50 25.94 -16.48
N VAL A 18 9.32 25.79 -15.87
CA VAL A 18 9.14 25.17 -14.55
C VAL A 18 9.66 23.74 -14.56
N LEU A 19 9.24 22.89 -15.50
CA LEU A 19 9.66 21.49 -15.58
C LEU A 19 11.17 21.37 -15.77
N LYS A 20 11.73 22.10 -16.73
CA LYS A 20 13.14 22.05 -17.07
C LYS A 20 14.04 22.43 -15.89
N TYR A 21 13.71 23.52 -15.21
CA TYR A 21 14.52 24.00 -14.10
C TYR A 21 14.39 23.07 -12.88
N ALA A 22 13.18 22.68 -12.49
CA ALA A 22 12.96 21.77 -11.37
C ALA A 22 13.60 20.39 -11.60
N GLN A 23 13.53 19.83 -12.82
CA GLN A 23 14.18 18.56 -13.15
C GLN A 23 15.71 18.64 -13.06
N LEU A 24 16.31 19.74 -13.52
CA LEU A 24 17.76 19.95 -13.38
C LEU A 24 18.18 20.05 -11.92
N LEU A 25 17.39 20.74 -11.08
CA LEU A 25 17.61 20.81 -9.64
C LEU A 25 17.54 19.41 -8.98
N ARG A 26 16.56 18.60 -9.33
CA ARG A 26 16.45 17.21 -8.84
C ARG A 26 17.63 16.35 -9.25
N ARG A 27 18.16 16.53 -10.45
CA ARG A 27 19.33 15.78 -10.96
C ARG A 27 20.62 16.07 -10.19
N THR A 28 20.69 17.14 -9.41
CA THR A 28 21.86 17.40 -8.53
C THR A 28 21.99 16.34 -7.43
N GLY A 29 20.88 15.69 -7.06
CA GLY A 29 20.85 14.69 -5.98
C GLY A 29 21.13 15.27 -4.59
N THR A 30 21.16 16.60 -4.45
CA THR A 30 21.45 17.27 -3.17
C THR A 30 20.18 17.68 -2.43
N PRO A 31 20.18 17.73 -1.08
CA PRO A 31 19.04 18.21 -0.29
C PRO A 31 18.62 19.64 -0.66
N GLU A 32 19.59 20.50 -1.00
CA GLU A 32 19.38 21.89 -1.41
C GLU A 32 18.70 21.95 -2.78
N GLY A 33 19.15 21.15 -3.75
CA GLY A 33 18.55 21.04 -5.07
C GLY A 33 17.11 20.54 -5.00
N GLU A 34 16.82 19.57 -4.14
CA GLU A 34 15.45 19.10 -3.89
C GLU A 34 14.57 20.19 -3.23
N ALA A 35 15.11 20.95 -2.28
CA ALA A 35 14.38 22.05 -1.66
C ALA A 35 13.98 23.12 -2.68
N LEU A 36 14.94 23.53 -3.51
CA LEU A 36 14.69 24.48 -4.60
C LEU A 36 13.70 23.92 -5.64
N ALA A 37 13.79 22.63 -5.98
CA ALA A 37 12.84 22.01 -6.90
C ALA A 37 11.40 22.06 -6.35
N ILE A 38 11.19 21.84 -5.04
CA ILE A 38 9.90 22.00 -4.38
C ILE A 38 9.37 23.43 -4.53
N GLU A 39 10.24 24.44 -4.33
CA GLU A 39 9.88 25.85 -4.47
C GLU A 39 9.47 26.18 -5.90
N VAL A 40 10.26 25.75 -6.89
CA VAL A 40 9.98 25.95 -8.32
C VAL A 40 8.64 25.30 -8.71
N TYR A 41 8.38 24.06 -8.33
CA TYR A 41 7.12 23.40 -8.59
C TYR A 41 5.94 24.06 -7.86
N THR A 42 6.13 24.49 -6.60
CA THR A 42 5.07 25.18 -5.85
C THR A 42 4.74 26.53 -6.48
N THR A 43 5.75 27.26 -6.94
CA THR A 43 5.58 28.53 -7.68
C THR A 43 4.88 28.30 -9.02
N GLY A 44 5.30 27.26 -9.76
CA GLY A 44 4.65 26.85 -11.01
C GLY A 44 3.17 26.53 -10.81
N PHE A 45 2.83 25.78 -9.74
CA PHE A 45 1.44 25.51 -9.41
C PHE A 45 0.63 26.78 -9.11
N LYS A 46 1.19 27.73 -8.35
CA LYS A 46 0.53 29.00 -8.04
C LYS A 46 0.28 29.85 -9.28
N ASN A 47 1.22 29.88 -10.20
CA ASN A 47 1.20 30.79 -11.35
C ASN A 47 0.40 30.21 -12.54
N ILE A 48 0.37 28.88 -12.68
CA ILE A 48 -0.15 28.19 -13.86
C ILE A 48 -1.45 27.45 -13.52
N GLY A 49 -1.60 26.96 -12.26
CA GLY A 49 -2.76 26.19 -11.82
C GLY A 49 -2.72 24.70 -12.20
N GLU A 50 -1.67 24.23 -12.89
CA GLU A 50 -1.57 22.82 -13.26
C GLU A 50 -1.22 21.93 -12.08
N TYR A 51 -2.14 21.04 -11.72
CA TYR A 51 -2.00 20.16 -10.56
C TYR A 51 -0.75 19.27 -10.57
N ARG A 52 -0.23 18.91 -11.75
CA ARG A 52 1.00 18.13 -11.88
C ARG A 52 2.19 18.73 -11.13
N PHE A 53 2.28 20.07 -11.05
CA PHE A 53 3.38 20.72 -10.31
C PHE A 53 3.25 20.52 -8.81
N LYS A 54 2.03 20.62 -8.26
CA LYS A 54 1.78 20.30 -6.86
C LYS A 54 2.15 18.85 -6.57
N MET A 55 1.70 17.93 -7.43
CA MET A 55 1.99 16.50 -7.32
C MET A 55 3.50 16.20 -7.30
N GLU A 56 4.29 16.86 -8.18
CA GLU A 56 5.74 16.70 -8.20
C GLU A 56 6.41 17.26 -6.94
N ALA A 57 5.96 18.42 -6.43
CA ALA A 57 6.46 18.97 -5.18
C ALA A 57 6.17 18.01 -4.00
N ASP A 58 4.97 17.45 -3.93
CA ASP A 58 4.56 16.50 -2.88
C ASP A 58 5.33 15.18 -2.96
N ASN A 59 5.60 14.67 -4.17
CA ASN A 59 6.46 13.49 -4.38
C ASN A 59 7.86 13.69 -3.79
N ILE A 60 8.45 14.87 -3.98
CA ILE A 60 9.78 15.16 -3.40
C ILE A 60 9.70 15.27 -1.88
N ARG A 61 8.64 15.89 -1.33
CA ARG A 61 8.43 16.00 0.12
C ARG A 61 8.31 14.62 0.78
N ILE A 62 7.51 13.73 0.19
CA ILE A 62 7.34 12.34 0.65
C ILE A 62 8.67 11.60 0.63
N LEU A 63 9.39 11.65 -0.49
CA LEU A 63 10.69 11.00 -0.63
C LEU A 63 11.71 11.47 0.43
N ARG A 64 11.78 12.79 0.68
CA ARG A 64 12.65 13.36 1.71
C ARG A 64 12.27 12.91 3.11
N ALA A 65 10.96 12.88 3.40
CA ALA A 65 10.46 12.43 4.70
C ALA A 65 10.77 10.94 4.93
N ARG A 66 10.57 10.09 3.93
CA ARG A 66 10.92 8.66 3.99
C ARG A 66 12.41 8.45 4.23
N ARG A 67 13.30 9.14 3.49
CA ARG A 67 14.76 9.05 3.72
C ARG A 67 15.17 9.46 5.14
N LYS A 68 14.51 10.45 5.73
CA LYS A 68 14.77 10.80 7.14
C LYS A 68 14.36 9.69 8.10
N LEU A 69 13.23 9.00 7.82
CA LEU A 69 12.80 7.85 8.61
C LEU A 69 13.76 6.67 8.48
N ASP A 70 14.23 6.38 7.26
CA ASP A 70 15.21 5.31 7.03
C ASP A 70 16.51 5.54 7.81
N ALA A 71 16.96 6.80 7.92
CA ALA A 71 18.13 7.16 8.72
C ALA A 71 17.93 6.90 10.24
N ILE A 72 16.70 7.07 10.74
CA ILE A 72 16.35 6.80 12.15
C ILE A 72 16.15 5.30 12.38
N LYS A 73 15.65 4.58 11.38
CA LYS A 73 15.30 3.16 11.49
C LYS A 73 16.49 2.30 11.89
N ALA A 74 17.68 2.56 11.37
CA ALA A 74 18.88 1.80 11.70
C ALA A 74 19.18 1.82 13.21
N ALA A 75 19.02 2.97 13.87
CA ALA A 75 19.19 3.08 15.32
C ALA A 75 18.05 2.40 16.09
N ALA A 76 16.82 2.51 15.59
CA ALA A 76 15.66 1.82 16.16
C ALA A 76 15.82 0.29 16.11
N ASP A 77 16.26 -0.24 14.98
CA ASP A 77 16.50 -1.68 14.77
C ASP A 77 17.67 -2.18 15.62
N ALA A 78 18.62 -1.31 15.99
CA ALA A 78 19.71 -1.60 16.93
C ALA A 78 19.29 -1.57 18.40
N GLY A 79 18.01 -1.32 18.71
CA GLY A 79 17.44 -1.36 20.05
C GLY A 79 17.37 -0.01 20.78
N ASP A 80 17.62 1.11 20.12
CA ASP A 80 17.39 2.45 20.69
C ASP A 80 15.88 2.73 20.79
N ALA A 81 15.34 2.65 22.02
CA ALA A 81 13.93 2.87 22.28
C ALA A 81 13.45 4.28 21.93
N LYS A 82 14.30 5.31 22.03
CA LYS A 82 13.98 6.68 21.65
C LYS A 82 13.88 6.79 20.13
N ALA A 83 14.82 6.21 19.39
CA ALA A 83 14.80 6.15 17.94
C ALA A 83 13.59 5.35 17.46
N ALA A 84 13.23 4.24 18.10
CA ALA A 84 12.05 3.46 17.78
C ALA A 84 10.75 4.27 17.93
N ALA A 85 10.59 5.01 19.03
CA ALA A 85 9.44 5.88 19.25
C ALA A 85 9.38 7.04 18.22
N GLN A 86 10.53 7.65 17.91
CA GLN A 86 10.62 8.70 16.91
C GLN A 86 10.30 8.17 15.51
N HIS A 87 10.80 6.98 15.15
CA HIS A 87 10.51 6.34 13.88
C HIS A 87 9.01 6.04 13.74
N ALA A 88 8.38 5.44 14.75
CA ALA A 88 6.96 5.11 14.74
C ALA A 88 6.08 6.36 14.57
N ALA A 89 6.36 7.42 15.35
CA ALA A 89 5.62 8.68 15.25
C ALA A 89 5.81 9.36 13.88
N GLY A 90 7.05 9.39 13.40
CA GLY A 90 7.38 9.98 12.09
C GLY A 90 6.78 9.17 10.94
N LEU A 91 6.78 7.84 11.02
CA LEU A 91 6.16 6.97 10.02
C LEU A 91 4.67 7.27 9.87
N LYS A 92 3.94 7.36 10.98
CA LYS A 92 2.52 7.71 10.98
C LYS A 92 2.27 9.07 10.32
N GLN A 93 3.07 10.10 10.66
CA GLN A 93 2.94 11.43 10.07
C GLN A 93 3.19 11.41 8.54
N VAL A 94 4.20 10.67 8.09
CA VAL A 94 4.50 10.54 6.66
C VAL A 94 3.36 9.80 5.94
N GLN A 95 2.84 8.72 6.50
CA GLN A 95 1.72 7.98 5.94
C GLN A 95 0.45 8.83 5.86
N GLU A 96 0.13 9.62 6.89
CA GLU A 96 -1.00 10.55 6.88
C GLU A 96 -0.86 11.62 5.81
N PHE A 97 0.34 12.22 5.67
CA PHE A 97 0.61 13.20 4.62
C PHE A 97 0.50 12.58 3.22
N GLU A 98 1.06 11.39 3.04
CA GLU A 98 1.02 10.65 1.78
C GLU A 98 -0.43 10.29 1.42
N ALA A 99 -1.22 9.78 2.37
CA ALA A 99 -2.63 9.48 2.17
C ALA A 99 -3.44 10.73 1.76
N ALA A 100 -3.18 11.88 2.39
CA ALA A 100 -3.81 13.14 2.00
C ALA A 100 -3.45 13.55 0.55
N CYS A 101 -2.18 13.41 0.16
CA CYS A 101 -1.74 13.67 -1.22
C CYS A 101 -2.43 12.73 -2.22
N PHE A 102 -2.53 11.43 -1.92
CA PHE A 102 -3.19 10.46 -2.79
C PHE A 102 -4.72 10.65 -2.83
N ALA A 103 -5.36 11.06 -1.73
CA ALA A 103 -6.78 11.41 -1.72
C ALA A 103 -7.07 12.60 -2.64
N GLU A 104 -6.22 13.64 -2.61
CA GLU A 104 -6.35 14.77 -3.53
C GLU A 104 -6.13 14.34 -4.99
N ARG A 105 -5.13 13.48 -5.26
CA ARG A 105 -4.89 12.90 -6.60
C ARG A 105 -6.09 12.10 -7.10
N ALA A 106 -6.66 11.24 -6.25
CA ALA A 106 -7.85 10.45 -6.60
C ALA A 106 -9.05 11.34 -6.93
N SER A 107 -9.18 12.49 -6.26
CA SER A 107 -10.20 13.49 -6.60
C SER A 107 -9.94 14.18 -7.93
N LYS A 108 -8.68 14.48 -8.28
CA LYS A 108 -8.29 15.13 -9.55
C LYS A 108 -8.30 14.17 -10.73
N TYR A 109 -7.99 12.90 -10.49
CA TYR A 109 -7.92 11.83 -11.49
C TYR A 109 -8.82 10.65 -11.09
N PRO A 110 -10.16 10.82 -11.12
CA PRO A 110 -11.10 9.82 -10.59
C PRO A 110 -11.09 8.48 -11.34
N THR A 111 -10.55 8.45 -12.55
CA THR A 111 -10.43 7.24 -13.37
C THR A 111 -9.09 6.52 -13.20
N ASP A 112 -8.12 7.11 -12.48
CA ASP A 112 -6.81 6.49 -12.26
C ASP A 112 -6.91 5.42 -11.14
N ARG A 113 -7.00 4.16 -11.56
CA ARG A 113 -7.11 3.01 -10.67
C ARG A 113 -5.83 2.75 -9.87
N GLY A 114 -4.68 3.15 -10.40
CA GLY A 114 -3.40 3.07 -9.70
C GLY A 114 -3.36 3.99 -8.48
N VAL A 115 -3.78 5.24 -8.66
CA VAL A 115 -3.89 6.21 -7.56
C VAL A 115 -4.87 5.71 -6.49
N LYS A 116 -5.98 5.09 -6.89
CA LYS A 116 -6.96 4.51 -5.95
C LYS A 116 -6.40 3.31 -5.19
N TYR A 117 -5.65 2.44 -5.86
CA TYR A 117 -4.96 1.34 -5.19
C TYR A 117 -3.95 1.84 -4.15
N ASP A 118 -3.11 2.80 -4.52
CA ASP A 118 -2.11 3.37 -3.62
C ASP A 118 -2.76 4.06 -2.42
N LEU A 119 -3.86 4.81 -2.64
CA LEU A 119 -4.65 5.40 -1.55
C LEU A 119 -5.20 4.32 -0.62
N GLY A 120 -5.84 3.28 -1.17
CA GLY A 120 -6.41 2.18 -0.39
C GLY A 120 -5.35 1.47 0.46
N ARG A 121 -4.15 1.23 -0.10
CA ARG A 121 -3.02 0.65 0.62
C ARG A 121 -2.56 1.54 1.79
N LEU A 122 -2.42 2.83 1.57
CA LEU A 122 -2.02 3.78 2.62
C LEU A 122 -3.07 3.87 3.73
N LEU A 123 -4.35 3.89 3.36
CA LEU A 123 -5.44 3.90 4.32
C LEU A 123 -5.49 2.60 5.15
N PHE A 124 -5.22 1.45 4.53
CA PHE A 124 -5.07 0.18 5.23
C PHE A 124 -3.94 0.22 6.26
N GLU A 125 -2.76 0.73 5.87
CA GLU A 125 -1.60 0.88 6.76
C GLU A 125 -1.89 1.82 7.95
N LEU A 126 -2.76 2.81 7.75
CA LEU A 126 -3.24 3.73 8.78
C LEU A 126 -4.36 3.17 9.66
N GLY A 127 -4.86 1.95 9.39
CA GLY A 127 -5.99 1.36 10.10
C GLY A 127 -7.36 1.96 9.74
N ARG A 128 -7.44 2.71 8.63
CA ARG A 128 -8.68 3.32 8.12
C ARG A 128 -9.35 2.38 7.12
N TYR A 129 -9.81 1.23 7.62
CA TYR A 129 -10.23 0.11 6.77
C TYR A 129 -11.46 0.41 5.92
N GLU A 130 -12.48 1.11 6.45
CA GLU A 130 -13.67 1.48 5.67
C GLU A 130 -13.32 2.40 4.48
N ASP A 131 -12.46 3.38 4.68
CA ASP A 131 -12.02 4.27 3.60
C ASP A 131 -11.12 3.53 2.60
N ALA A 132 -10.28 2.60 3.09
CA ALA A 132 -9.45 1.74 2.24
C ALA A 132 -10.31 0.87 1.33
N MET A 133 -11.38 0.25 1.87
CA MET A 133 -12.29 -0.60 1.10
C MET A 133 -12.90 0.13 -0.10
N LYS A 134 -13.37 1.38 0.08
CA LYS A 134 -13.91 2.20 -1.02
C LYS A 134 -12.92 2.38 -2.16
N SER A 135 -11.67 2.73 -1.81
CA SER A 135 -10.62 2.96 -2.81
C SER A 135 -10.18 1.68 -3.51
N LEU A 136 -10.05 0.55 -2.76
CA LEU A 136 -9.64 -0.74 -3.27
C LEU A 136 -10.71 -1.37 -4.18
N GLN A 137 -11.98 -1.18 -3.84
CA GLN A 137 -13.10 -1.68 -4.64
C GLN A 137 -13.09 -1.06 -6.03
N GLU A 138 -12.84 0.25 -6.14
CA GLU A 138 -12.69 0.91 -7.42
C GLU A 138 -11.40 0.48 -8.16
N ALA A 139 -10.31 0.22 -7.44
CA ALA A 139 -9.06 -0.23 -8.05
C ALA A 139 -9.17 -1.61 -8.71
N LYS A 140 -10.00 -2.51 -8.18
CA LYS A 140 -10.25 -3.86 -8.74
C LYS A 140 -10.78 -3.87 -10.17
N ASP A 141 -11.43 -2.80 -10.62
CA ASP A 141 -12.00 -2.72 -11.97
C ASP A 141 -10.91 -2.80 -13.07
N GLU A 142 -9.68 -2.44 -12.76
CA GLU A 142 -8.55 -2.58 -13.69
C GLU A 142 -7.81 -3.90 -13.45
N GLY A 143 -7.69 -4.73 -14.50
CA GLY A 143 -7.09 -6.07 -14.42
C GLY A 143 -5.72 -6.12 -13.76
N LYS A 144 -4.88 -5.11 -14.00
CA LYS A 144 -3.55 -4.97 -13.39
C LYS A 144 -3.60 -4.91 -11.84
N TYR A 145 -4.64 -4.31 -11.27
CA TYR A 145 -4.77 -4.15 -9.83
C TYR A 145 -5.70 -5.19 -9.20
N ARG A 146 -6.45 -5.96 -9.98
CA ARG A 146 -7.50 -6.87 -9.48
C ARG A 146 -7.02 -7.79 -8.37
N VAL A 147 -5.94 -8.52 -8.58
CA VAL A 147 -5.41 -9.46 -7.59
C VAL A 147 -4.99 -8.76 -6.31
N ILE A 148 -4.17 -7.71 -6.45
CA ILE A 148 -3.58 -7.03 -5.29
C ILE A 148 -4.61 -6.20 -4.52
N ALA A 149 -5.59 -5.63 -5.21
CA ALA A 149 -6.68 -4.88 -4.58
C ALA A 149 -7.68 -5.82 -3.90
N ALA A 150 -8.08 -6.93 -4.53
CA ALA A 150 -8.96 -7.94 -3.91
C ALA A 150 -8.31 -8.57 -2.68
N HIS A 151 -7.02 -8.92 -2.75
CA HIS A 151 -6.31 -9.44 -1.58
C HIS A 151 -6.31 -8.44 -0.42
N LEU A 152 -5.99 -7.19 -0.68
CA LEU A 152 -5.96 -6.16 0.37
C LEU A 152 -7.35 -5.80 0.88
N LEU A 153 -8.38 -5.82 0.01
CA LEU A 153 -9.78 -5.64 0.39
C LEU A 153 -10.26 -6.76 1.31
N GLY A 154 -9.93 -8.03 0.99
CA GLY A 154 -10.19 -9.16 1.89
C GLY A 154 -9.55 -8.97 3.27
N ARG A 155 -8.33 -8.45 3.32
CA ARG A 155 -7.67 -8.13 4.59
C ARG A 155 -8.35 -6.99 5.34
N CYS A 156 -8.90 -5.97 4.64
CA CYS A 156 -9.72 -4.95 5.28
C CYS A 156 -10.97 -5.58 5.93
N PHE A 157 -11.67 -6.46 5.22
CA PHE A 157 -12.84 -7.17 5.76
C PHE A 157 -12.50 -8.01 6.99
N VAL A 158 -11.33 -8.67 7.00
CA VAL A 158 -10.87 -9.40 8.20
C VAL A 158 -10.71 -8.46 9.40
N GLN A 159 -10.15 -7.26 9.20
CA GLN A 159 -9.96 -6.28 10.30
C GLN A 159 -11.31 -5.76 10.85
N GLU A 160 -12.33 -5.69 10.01
CA GLU A 160 -13.70 -5.30 10.41
C GLU A 160 -14.53 -6.49 10.93
N GLY A 161 -13.96 -7.71 10.95
CA GLY A 161 -14.67 -8.93 11.38
C GLY A 161 -15.64 -9.50 10.34
N TRP A 162 -15.61 -9.02 9.10
CA TRP A 162 -16.49 -9.46 8.01
C TRP A 162 -15.83 -10.63 7.26
N HIS A 163 -15.72 -11.75 7.97
CA HIS A 163 -14.96 -12.91 7.49
C HIS A 163 -15.57 -13.57 6.25
N GLY A 164 -16.90 -13.54 6.12
CA GLY A 164 -17.60 -14.09 4.95
C GLY A 164 -17.24 -13.35 3.66
N GLU A 165 -17.26 -12.00 3.71
CA GLU A 165 -16.88 -11.11 2.63
C GLU A 165 -15.39 -11.27 2.31
N ALA A 166 -14.55 -11.38 3.34
CA ALA A 166 -13.12 -11.61 3.16
C ALA A 166 -12.82 -12.89 2.38
N VAL A 167 -13.51 -13.98 2.68
CA VAL A 167 -13.38 -15.26 1.93
C VAL A 167 -13.72 -15.06 0.46
N GLY A 168 -14.76 -14.29 0.14
CA GLY A 168 -15.14 -13.95 -1.23
C GLY A 168 -14.00 -13.24 -1.97
N GLU A 169 -13.43 -12.20 -1.37
CA GLU A 169 -12.35 -11.43 -1.97
C GLU A 169 -11.06 -12.24 -2.15
N PHE A 170 -10.68 -13.06 -1.19
CA PHE A 170 -9.50 -13.92 -1.33
C PHE A 170 -9.70 -14.99 -2.42
N LYS A 171 -10.89 -15.55 -2.57
CA LYS A 171 -11.21 -16.47 -3.68
C LYS A 171 -11.16 -15.76 -5.03
N GLU A 172 -11.69 -14.55 -5.12
CA GLU A 172 -11.59 -13.71 -6.33
C GLU A 172 -10.13 -13.43 -6.68
N ALA A 173 -9.31 -13.05 -5.69
CA ALA A 173 -7.88 -12.80 -5.90
C ALA A 173 -7.16 -14.05 -6.42
N LEU A 174 -7.44 -15.24 -5.85
CA LEU A 174 -6.86 -16.50 -6.31
C LEU A 174 -7.29 -16.86 -7.72
N ALA A 175 -8.55 -16.63 -8.08
CA ALA A 175 -9.08 -16.91 -9.41
C ALA A 175 -8.52 -15.96 -10.49
N ALA A 176 -8.10 -14.77 -10.09
CA ALA A 176 -7.55 -13.75 -10.99
C ALA A 176 -6.02 -13.79 -11.11
N LEU A 177 -5.34 -14.74 -10.42
CA LEU A 177 -3.87 -14.87 -10.50
C LEU A 177 -3.40 -15.14 -11.92
N ASP A 178 -2.31 -14.49 -12.29
CA ASP A 178 -1.62 -14.67 -13.56
C ASP A 178 -0.09 -14.83 -13.34
N VAL A 179 0.66 -14.84 -14.43
CA VAL A 179 2.13 -15.00 -14.39
C VAL A 179 2.82 -13.87 -13.61
N THR A 180 2.24 -12.67 -13.60
CA THR A 180 2.82 -11.49 -12.95
C THR A 180 2.49 -11.39 -11.46
N THR A 181 1.47 -12.11 -11.01
CA THR A 181 0.94 -12.07 -9.62
C THR A 181 1.04 -13.41 -8.90
N GLY A 182 1.56 -14.43 -9.57
CA GLY A 182 1.65 -15.80 -9.02
C GLY A 182 2.51 -15.95 -7.77
N ASP A 183 3.44 -15.04 -7.53
CA ASP A 183 4.23 -14.93 -6.30
C ASP A 183 3.38 -14.67 -5.05
N ARG A 184 2.19 -14.10 -5.22
CA ARG A 184 1.25 -13.79 -4.13
C ARG A 184 0.34 -14.94 -3.74
N GLU A 185 0.32 -16.00 -4.51
CA GLU A 185 -0.59 -17.14 -4.29
C GLU A 185 -0.51 -17.68 -2.86
N MET A 186 0.69 -17.85 -2.35
CA MET A 186 0.91 -18.42 -1.01
C MET A 186 0.36 -17.52 0.10
N ASP A 187 0.56 -16.21 -0.02
CA ASP A 187 0.04 -15.24 0.94
C ASP A 187 -1.49 -15.20 0.94
N ILE A 188 -2.10 -15.17 -0.26
CA ILE A 188 -3.56 -15.16 -0.40
C ILE A 188 -4.17 -16.46 0.16
N ARG A 189 -3.58 -17.63 -0.16
CA ARG A 189 -4.02 -18.93 0.38
C ARG A 189 -3.93 -18.97 1.90
N TYR A 190 -2.86 -18.41 2.45
CA TYR A 190 -2.66 -18.36 3.88
C TYR A 190 -3.71 -17.47 4.56
N ASP A 191 -3.94 -16.27 4.06
CA ASP A 191 -4.94 -15.35 4.61
C ASP A 191 -6.36 -15.95 4.49
N LEU A 192 -6.69 -16.60 3.36
CA LEU A 192 -7.95 -17.34 3.19
C LEU A 192 -8.09 -18.48 4.21
N MET A 193 -7.03 -19.28 4.39
CA MET A 193 -7.02 -20.38 5.35
C MET A 193 -7.29 -19.90 6.79
N VAL A 194 -6.59 -18.84 7.22
CA VAL A 194 -6.76 -18.27 8.56
C VAL A 194 -8.20 -17.75 8.74
N THR A 195 -8.74 -17.08 7.74
CA THR A 195 -10.11 -16.56 7.78
C THR A 195 -11.15 -17.69 7.87
N LEU A 196 -10.94 -18.78 7.13
CA LEU A 196 -11.81 -19.97 7.20
C LEU A 196 -11.73 -20.68 8.56
N ILE A 197 -10.57 -20.68 9.22
CA ILE A 197 -10.43 -21.21 10.60
C ILE A 197 -11.31 -20.37 11.55
N GLU A 198 -11.27 -19.06 11.46
CA GLU A 198 -12.09 -18.20 12.33
C GLU A 198 -13.60 -18.38 12.05
N LEU A 199 -14.01 -18.47 10.78
CA LEU A 199 -15.39 -18.80 10.41
C LEU A 199 -15.82 -20.18 10.92
N ALA A 200 -14.97 -21.20 10.78
CA ALA A 200 -15.27 -22.55 11.27
C ALA A 200 -15.53 -22.58 12.76
N LYS A 201 -14.76 -21.81 13.54
CA LYS A 201 -14.96 -21.66 14.99
C LYS A 201 -16.25 -20.91 15.32
N ALA A 202 -16.49 -19.78 14.64
CA ALA A 202 -17.64 -18.93 14.91
C ALA A 202 -18.98 -19.62 14.56
N GLU A 203 -19.05 -20.26 13.39
CA GLU A 203 -20.25 -20.86 12.86
C GLU A 203 -20.38 -22.37 13.18
N LYS A 204 -19.37 -22.95 13.82
CA LYS A 204 -19.26 -24.41 14.04
C LYS A 204 -19.39 -25.21 12.73
N SER A 205 -18.78 -24.68 11.68
CA SER A 205 -18.89 -25.22 10.33
C SER A 205 -17.79 -26.23 10.03
N ILE A 206 -18.12 -27.50 9.95
CA ILE A 206 -17.21 -28.56 9.52
C ILE A 206 -16.70 -28.34 8.10
N GLN A 207 -17.50 -27.72 7.23
CA GLN A 207 -17.08 -27.42 5.85
C GLN A 207 -15.96 -26.41 5.81
N HIS A 208 -16.11 -25.29 6.53
CA HIS A 208 -15.04 -24.29 6.62
C HIS A 208 -13.75 -24.87 7.24
N ALA A 209 -13.86 -25.75 8.22
CA ALA A 209 -12.71 -26.43 8.82
C ALA A 209 -12.00 -27.34 7.79
N LYS A 210 -12.73 -28.09 6.97
CA LYS A 210 -12.17 -28.92 5.90
C LYS A 210 -11.53 -28.09 4.81
N ASP A 211 -12.17 -27.00 4.37
CA ASP A 211 -11.62 -26.10 3.35
C ASP A 211 -10.30 -25.47 3.85
N ALA A 212 -10.23 -25.06 5.12
CA ALA A 212 -9.01 -24.57 5.74
C ALA A 212 -7.90 -25.64 5.78
N GLN A 213 -8.27 -26.90 6.11
CA GLN A 213 -7.34 -28.02 6.15
C GLN A 213 -6.75 -28.35 4.76
N GLU A 214 -7.58 -28.25 3.71
CA GLU A 214 -7.12 -28.44 2.32
C GLU A 214 -6.11 -27.35 1.90
N LEU A 215 -6.41 -26.09 2.20
CA LEU A 215 -5.48 -24.97 1.94
C LEU A 215 -4.16 -25.14 2.70
N CYS A 216 -4.25 -25.53 3.98
CA CYS A 216 -3.08 -25.82 4.81
C CYS A 216 -2.21 -26.91 4.17
N SER A 217 -2.85 -28.01 3.69
CA SER A 217 -2.17 -29.10 3.01
C SER A 217 -1.52 -28.68 1.70
N ALA A 218 -2.18 -27.78 0.96
CA ALA A 218 -1.64 -27.24 -0.30
C ALA A 218 -0.42 -26.37 -0.05
N ILE A 219 -0.44 -25.51 0.98
CA ILE A 219 0.71 -24.67 1.39
C ILE A 219 1.86 -25.56 1.84
N LEU A 220 1.62 -26.55 2.72
CA LEU A 220 2.64 -27.47 3.23
C LEU A 220 3.35 -28.25 2.13
N ARG A 221 2.63 -28.68 1.08
CA ARG A 221 3.24 -29.37 -0.08
C ARG A 221 4.15 -28.45 -0.87
N LYS A 222 3.89 -27.16 -0.90
CA LYS A 222 4.67 -26.16 -1.65
C LYS A 222 5.86 -25.65 -0.84
N ASP A 223 5.64 -25.35 0.44
CA ASP A 223 6.67 -24.89 1.38
C ASP A 223 6.29 -25.23 2.83
N ILE A 224 6.98 -26.21 3.42
CA ILE A 224 6.79 -26.62 4.83
C ILE A 224 7.28 -25.58 5.83
N GLY A 225 8.10 -24.64 5.40
CA GLY A 225 8.65 -23.54 6.22
C GLY A 225 7.84 -22.25 6.17
N PHE A 226 6.76 -22.22 5.37
CA PHE A 226 6.00 -21.00 5.18
C PHE A 226 5.30 -20.54 6.47
N ARG A 227 5.69 -19.40 7.01
CA ARG A 227 5.13 -18.80 8.24
C ARG A 227 4.97 -19.84 9.38
N ASP A 228 3.81 -19.87 10.03
CA ASP A 228 3.45 -20.81 11.10
C ASP A 228 2.64 -22.03 10.61
N ILE A 229 2.74 -22.40 9.35
CA ILE A 229 1.88 -23.41 8.68
C ILE A 229 1.85 -24.76 9.42
N ARG A 230 2.95 -25.16 10.08
CA ARG A 230 3.00 -26.40 10.87
C ARG A 230 2.09 -26.33 12.09
N SER A 231 1.99 -25.17 12.72
CA SER A 231 1.05 -24.93 13.83
C SER A 231 -0.39 -24.93 13.34
N ARG A 232 -0.64 -24.27 12.20
CA ARG A 232 -1.96 -24.24 11.56
C ARG A 232 -2.44 -25.62 11.14
N ARG A 233 -1.53 -26.50 10.74
CA ARG A 233 -1.89 -27.90 10.44
C ARG A 233 -2.49 -28.60 11.65
N LYS A 234 -1.86 -28.48 12.82
CA LYS A 234 -2.39 -29.07 14.05
C LYS A 234 -3.74 -28.50 14.43
N GLU A 235 -3.87 -27.17 14.31
CA GLU A 235 -5.10 -26.43 14.61
C GLU A 235 -6.26 -26.89 13.69
N THR A 236 -6.03 -26.99 12.39
CA THR A 236 -7.06 -27.44 11.43
C THR A 236 -7.45 -28.90 11.64
N ASP A 237 -6.49 -29.81 11.91
CA ASP A 237 -6.76 -31.23 12.18
C ASP A 237 -7.60 -31.40 13.47
N GLU A 238 -7.32 -30.60 14.48
CA GLU A 238 -8.08 -30.60 15.73
C GLU A 238 -9.48 -30.02 15.52
N LEU A 239 -9.60 -28.91 14.81
CA LEU A 239 -10.89 -28.27 14.52
C LEU A 239 -11.82 -29.20 13.73
N VAL A 240 -11.29 -29.91 12.72
CA VAL A 240 -12.06 -30.90 11.97
C VAL A 240 -12.56 -32.02 12.90
N ARG A 241 -11.71 -32.54 13.82
CA ARG A 241 -12.11 -33.57 14.79
C ARG A 241 -13.17 -33.08 15.76
N GLN A 242 -13.11 -31.83 16.20
CA GLN A 242 -14.07 -31.26 17.16
C GLN A 242 -15.46 -31.02 16.52
N LEU A 243 -15.49 -30.78 15.21
CA LEU A 243 -16.73 -30.47 14.48
C LEU A 243 -17.31 -31.66 13.70
N SER A 244 -16.61 -32.81 13.72
CA SER A 244 -17.09 -34.08 13.13
C SER A 244 -17.95 -34.84 14.09
#